data_f672a64e50ec1db95000fe9e5be0816e
#
_entry.id   f672a64e50ec1db95000fe9e5be0816e
#
_cell.length_a   1.000
_cell.length_b   1.000
_cell.length_c   1.000
_cell.angle_alpha   90.00
_cell.angle_beta   90.00
_cell.angle_gamma   90.00
#
_symmetry.space_group_name_H-M   'P 1'
#
loop_
_entity.id
_entity.type
_entity.pdbx_description
1 polymer ?
#
loop_
_entity_poly.entity_id
_entity_poly.type
_entity_poly.pdbx_seq_one_letter_code
_entity_poly.pdbx_strand_id
1 'polypeptide(L)'
;AQDVVRLAWGGDSATANYDQMSGWMKLMGDDATVLAARTEYSAVAPTAPTAAESLGILRNMYDNAPAALQQVPAADKRIYVSPKVYNAYLSNLEGTSADLAITNQQDGLLVVKFRGVELVPMYEWDTILADTDPAMFLRGGVNGTEGACYCAVDNLIVGSDVTDPEGSFKVFYDDLEEKMFFRGYFKLGVQFLYPSLVQWGIFY
;
A
#
# COMPACT_ATOMS: atom_id res chain seq x y z
N ALA A 1 -13.34 6.48 6.66
CA ALA A 1 -11.87 6.56 6.56
C ALA A 1 -11.29 5.35 5.80
N GLN A 2 -11.72 4.12 6.11
CA GLN A 2 -11.23 2.88 5.45
C GLN A 2 -11.48 2.88 3.93
N ASP A 3 -12.66 3.31 3.48
CA ASP A 3 -12.98 3.37 2.04
C ASP A 3 -12.07 4.31 1.27
N VAL A 4 -11.65 5.41 1.89
CA VAL A 4 -10.69 6.35 1.27
C VAL A 4 -9.32 5.68 1.09
N VAL A 5 -8.86 4.91 2.06
CA VAL A 5 -7.58 4.17 1.97
C VAL A 5 -7.67 3.10 0.88
N ARG A 6 -8.78 2.36 0.81
CA ARG A 6 -9.02 1.37 -0.25
C ARG A 6 -8.99 2.00 -1.63
N LEU A 7 -9.69 3.11 -1.83
CA LEU A 7 -9.70 3.83 -3.10
C LEU A 7 -8.32 4.42 -3.44
N ALA A 8 -7.59 4.95 -2.45
CA ALA A 8 -6.26 5.50 -2.67
C ALA A 8 -5.26 4.45 -3.15
N TRP A 9 -5.32 3.23 -2.62
CA TRP A 9 -4.43 2.14 -3.03
C TRP A 9 -4.97 1.35 -4.21
N GLY A 10 -6.21 0.91 -4.15
CA GLY A 10 -6.80 -0.08 -5.06
C GLY A 10 -7.81 0.47 -6.06
N GLY A 11 -8.00 1.81 -6.14
CA GLY A 11 -8.93 2.40 -7.10
C GLY A 11 -8.61 2.00 -8.53
N ASP A 12 -9.61 1.56 -9.28
CA ASP A 12 -9.53 1.27 -10.71
C ASP A 12 -10.88 1.55 -11.36
N SER A 13 -10.90 2.45 -12.33
CA SER A 13 -12.11 2.85 -13.04
C SER A 13 -12.79 1.70 -13.81
N ALA A 14 -12.13 0.58 -14.00
CA ALA A 14 -12.66 -0.62 -14.64
C ALA A 14 -13.33 -1.61 -13.67
N THR A 15 -13.14 -1.42 -12.35
CA THR A 15 -13.61 -2.36 -11.33
C THR A 15 -14.77 -1.76 -10.54
N ALA A 16 -15.94 -2.42 -10.54
CA ALA A 16 -17.09 -2.00 -9.74
C ALA A 16 -16.71 -1.86 -8.25
N ASN A 17 -17.25 -0.83 -7.60
CA ASN A 17 -16.95 -0.38 -6.23
C ASN A 17 -15.61 0.35 -6.03
N TYR A 18 -14.72 0.39 -7.02
CA TYR A 18 -13.43 1.08 -6.99
C TYR A 18 -13.27 2.10 -8.12
N ASP A 19 -14.35 2.37 -8.87
CA ASP A 19 -14.39 3.16 -10.10
C ASP A 19 -14.30 4.68 -9.93
N GLN A 20 -14.23 5.17 -8.69
CA GLN A 20 -14.27 6.61 -8.40
C GLN A 20 -12.97 7.34 -8.74
N MET A 21 -11.82 6.64 -8.63
CA MET A 21 -10.51 7.18 -9.00
C MET A 21 -9.51 6.05 -9.24
N SER A 22 -8.45 6.34 -10.02
CA SER A 22 -7.31 5.42 -10.14
C SER A 22 -6.42 5.53 -8.92
N GLY A 23 -6.21 4.41 -8.22
CA GLY A 23 -5.36 4.31 -7.04
C GLY A 23 -3.89 4.12 -7.38
N TRP A 24 -3.02 4.17 -6.38
CA TRP A 24 -1.57 4.01 -6.56
C TRP A 24 -1.18 2.68 -7.20
N MET A 25 -1.82 1.56 -6.83
CA MET A 25 -1.53 0.25 -7.44
C MET A 25 -1.81 0.24 -8.94
N LYS A 26 -2.92 0.87 -9.36
CA LYS A 26 -3.27 1.02 -10.77
C LYS A 26 -2.28 1.91 -11.50
N LEU A 27 -2.02 3.11 -10.97
CA LEU A 27 -1.11 4.09 -11.57
C LEU A 27 0.31 3.53 -11.72
N MET A 28 0.82 2.83 -10.70
CA MET A 28 2.15 2.20 -10.73
C MET A 28 2.18 0.98 -11.64
N GLY A 29 1.07 0.22 -11.74
CA GLY A 29 0.94 -0.91 -12.65
C GLY A 29 0.85 -0.51 -14.12
N ASP A 30 0.33 0.67 -14.42
CA ASP A 30 0.29 1.25 -15.76
C ASP A 30 1.64 1.89 -16.16
N ASP A 31 2.51 2.21 -15.20
CA ASP A 31 3.86 2.71 -15.46
C ASP A 31 4.81 1.56 -15.81
N ALA A 32 5.24 1.51 -17.07
CA ALA A 32 6.11 0.46 -17.56
C ALA A 32 7.46 0.38 -16.84
N THR A 33 7.95 1.50 -16.29
CA THR A 33 9.23 1.54 -15.56
C THR A 33 9.08 0.89 -14.20
N VAL A 34 8.03 1.22 -13.45
CA VAL A 34 7.74 0.63 -12.14
C VAL A 34 7.40 -0.85 -12.29
N LEU A 35 6.59 -1.20 -13.28
CA LEU A 35 6.19 -2.58 -13.55
C LEU A 35 7.39 -3.46 -13.93
N ALA A 36 8.31 -2.96 -14.76
CA ALA A 36 9.51 -3.68 -15.16
C ALA A 36 10.54 -3.83 -14.03
N ALA A 37 10.58 -2.89 -13.10
CA ALA A 37 11.51 -2.90 -11.97
C ALA A 37 11.05 -3.77 -10.80
N ARG A 38 9.77 -4.18 -10.77
CA ARG A 38 9.25 -5.00 -9.67
C ARG A 38 10.03 -6.29 -9.49
N THR A 39 10.23 -6.70 -8.25
CA THR A 39 10.83 -7.99 -7.91
C THR A 39 9.75 -9.02 -7.63
N GLU A 40 10.00 -10.24 -8.05
CA GLU A 40 9.07 -11.34 -7.94
C GLU A 40 9.65 -12.46 -7.09
N TYR A 41 8.85 -13.00 -6.19
CA TYR A 41 9.20 -14.14 -5.37
C TYR A 41 8.17 -15.24 -5.59
N SER A 42 8.64 -16.37 -6.13
CA SER A 42 7.77 -17.52 -6.38
C SER A 42 7.78 -18.43 -5.16
N ALA A 43 6.60 -18.69 -4.61
CA ALA A 43 6.42 -19.66 -3.54
C ALA A 43 6.08 -21.05 -4.06
N VAL A 44 6.34 -22.05 -3.21
CA VAL A 44 5.93 -23.43 -3.46
C VAL A 44 4.41 -23.60 -3.28
N ALA A 45 3.79 -22.72 -2.45
CA ALA A 45 2.35 -22.68 -2.22
C ALA A 45 1.86 -21.24 -2.15
N PRO A 46 0.96 -20.79 -3.05
CA PRO A 46 0.61 -19.38 -3.21
C PRO A 46 -0.40 -18.84 -2.17
N THR A 47 -0.67 -19.54 -1.09
CA THR A 47 -1.72 -19.16 -0.14
C THR A 47 -1.29 -18.25 1.00
N ALA A 48 -0.05 -18.36 1.46
CA ALA A 48 0.53 -17.46 2.46
C ALA A 48 2.05 -17.62 2.50
N PRO A 49 2.83 -16.55 2.60
CA PRO A 49 4.28 -16.64 2.71
C PRO A 49 4.66 -17.27 4.05
N THR A 50 5.66 -18.15 4.02
CA THR A 50 6.32 -18.68 5.22
C THR A 50 7.22 -17.59 5.84
N ALA A 51 7.67 -17.80 7.09
CA ALA A 51 8.58 -16.89 7.77
C ALA A 51 9.89 -16.64 6.98
N ALA A 52 10.44 -17.65 6.33
CA ALA A 52 11.65 -17.52 5.51
C ALA A 52 11.37 -16.80 4.17
N GLU A 53 10.23 -17.06 3.56
CA GLU A 53 9.81 -16.43 2.30
C GLU A 53 9.51 -14.94 2.48
N SER A 54 8.88 -14.54 3.58
CA SER A 54 8.64 -13.13 3.88
C SER A 54 9.95 -12.33 3.96
N LEU A 55 10.98 -12.91 4.59
CA LEU A 55 12.30 -12.32 4.63
C LEU A 55 12.95 -12.26 3.24
N GLY A 56 12.72 -13.29 2.41
CA GLY A 56 13.18 -13.37 1.01
C GLY A 56 12.58 -12.26 0.16
N ILE A 57 11.26 -12.01 0.26
CA ILE A 57 10.56 -10.92 -0.44
C ILE A 57 11.17 -9.57 -0.08
N LEU A 58 11.27 -9.28 1.23
CA LEU A 58 11.78 -8.01 1.71
C LEU A 58 13.24 -7.77 1.30
N ARG A 59 14.08 -8.80 1.37
CA ARG A 59 15.48 -8.72 0.91
C ARG A 59 15.57 -8.47 -0.58
N ASN A 60 14.86 -9.25 -1.38
CA ASN A 60 14.89 -9.14 -2.84
C ASN A 60 14.42 -7.75 -3.28
N MET A 61 13.31 -7.26 -2.72
CA MET A 61 12.80 -5.92 -2.97
C MET A 61 13.83 -4.83 -2.58
N TYR A 62 14.43 -4.93 -1.39
CA TYR A 62 15.36 -3.93 -0.88
C TYR A 62 16.67 -3.92 -1.67
N ASP A 63 17.23 -5.10 -2.00
CA ASP A 63 18.51 -5.23 -2.68
C ASP A 63 18.44 -4.82 -4.17
N ASN A 64 17.26 -4.95 -4.79
CA ASN A 64 17.01 -4.51 -6.17
C ASN A 64 16.39 -3.10 -6.27
N ALA A 65 16.27 -2.39 -5.15
CA ALA A 65 15.71 -1.05 -5.16
C ALA A 65 16.57 -0.07 -5.97
N PRO A 66 15.96 0.87 -6.74
CA PRO A 66 16.69 1.88 -7.50
C PRO A 66 17.64 2.68 -6.64
N ALA A 67 18.80 3.06 -7.19
CA ALA A 67 19.82 3.83 -6.47
C ALA A 67 19.27 5.16 -5.92
N ALA A 68 18.36 5.80 -6.65
CA ALA A 68 17.68 7.01 -6.19
C ALA A 68 16.90 6.78 -4.89
N LEU A 69 16.17 5.68 -4.78
CA LEU A 69 15.44 5.32 -3.57
C LEU A 69 16.40 4.95 -2.43
N GLN A 70 17.52 4.28 -2.72
CA GLN A 70 18.48 3.92 -1.69
C GLN A 70 19.17 5.14 -1.05
N GLN A 71 19.37 6.22 -1.80
CA GLN A 71 19.97 7.47 -1.33
C GLN A 71 19.06 8.28 -0.40
N VAL A 72 17.76 8.08 -0.44
CA VAL A 72 16.81 8.74 0.48
C VAL A 72 17.09 8.29 1.92
N PRO A 73 17.05 9.18 2.93
CA PRO A 73 17.20 8.80 4.33
C PRO A 73 16.17 7.76 4.79
N ALA A 74 16.56 6.87 5.69
CA ALA A 74 15.65 5.81 6.18
C ALA A 74 14.40 6.36 6.88
N ALA A 75 14.48 7.55 7.47
CA ALA A 75 13.34 8.21 8.12
C ALA A 75 12.26 8.65 7.12
N ASP A 76 12.64 8.96 5.88
CA ASP A 76 11.76 9.46 4.83
C ASP A 76 11.26 8.34 3.91
N LYS A 77 11.52 7.10 4.27
CA LYS A 77 11.09 5.90 3.53
C LYS A 77 10.17 5.03 4.37
N ARG A 78 9.28 4.30 3.70
CA ARG A 78 8.43 3.29 4.32
C ARG A 78 8.37 2.05 3.44
N ILE A 79 8.12 0.92 4.10
CA ILE A 79 7.79 -0.33 3.43
C ILE A 79 6.36 -0.67 3.81
N TYR A 80 5.44 -0.47 2.89
CA TYR A 80 4.05 -0.91 3.03
C TYR A 80 3.97 -2.38 2.69
N VAL A 81 3.38 -3.18 3.56
CA VAL A 81 3.34 -4.64 3.41
C VAL A 81 1.93 -5.18 3.61
N SER A 82 1.60 -6.24 2.91
CA SER A 82 0.37 -6.98 3.17
C SER A 82 0.42 -7.65 4.55
N PRO A 83 -0.73 -7.83 5.23
CA PRO A 83 -0.78 -8.34 6.60
C PRO A 83 -0.15 -9.72 6.75
N LYS A 84 -0.28 -10.59 5.77
CA LYS A 84 0.30 -11.93 5.83
C LYS A 84 1.82 -11.92 5.74
N VAL A 85 2.39 -11.07 4.86
CA VAL A 85 3.86 -10.87 4.79
C VAL A 85 4.37 -10.29 6.11
N TYR A 86 3.66 -9.32 6.68
CA TYR A 86 4.01 -8.71 7.96
C TYR A 86 4.03 -9.72 9.10
N ASN A 87 2.97 -10.51 9.26
CA ASN A 87 2.86 -11.54 10.30
C ASN A 87 3.90 -12.65 10.13
N ALA A 88 4.15 -13.08 8.88
CA ALA A 88 5.18 -14.06 8.58
C ALA A 88 6.59 -13.55 8.91
N TYR A 89 6.85 -12.25 8.67
CA TYR A 89 8.10 -11.62 9.06
C TYR A 89 8.25 -11.54 10.58
N LEU A 90 7.20 -11.18 11.32
CA LEU A 90 7.20 -11.21 12.80
C LEU A 90 7.55 -12.61 13.32
N SER A 91 6.93 -13.66 12.79
CA SER A 91 7.22 -15.04 13.18
C SER A 91 8.68 -15.44 12.90
N ASN A 92 9.29 -14.91 11.83
CA ASN A 92 10.72 -15.10 11.57
C ASN A 92 11.58 -14.45 12.66
N LEU A 93 11.22 -13.25 13.10
CA LEU A 93 11.94 -12.53 14.12
C LEU A 93 11.84 -13.19 15.49
N GLU A 94 10.66 -13.67 15.88
CA GLU A 94 10.42 -14.44 17.10
C GLU A 94 11.30 -15.69 17.16
N GLY A 95 11.51 -16.35 16.02
CA GLY A 95 12.36 -17.55 15.92
C GLY A 95 13.86 -17.30 15.94
N THR A 96 14.33 -16.06 15.70
CA THR A 96 15.76 -15.78 15.46
C THR A 96 16.44 -14.98 16.59
N SER A 97 15.75 -14.35 17.47
CA SER A 97 16.15 -13.52 18.61
C SER A 97 15.33 -12.23 18.63
N ALA A 98 14.29 -12.27 19.43
CA ALA A 98 13.26 -11.24 19.49
C ALA A 98 13.76 -9.82 19.85
N ASP A 99 14.87 -9.70 20.57
CA ASP A 99 15.38 -8.42 21.07
C ASP A 99 15.89 -7.44 19.99
N LEU A 100 16.33 -7.96 18.84
CA LEU A 100 16.86 -7.13 17.75
C LEU A 100 15.78 -6.56 16.82
N ALA A 101 14.60 -7.14 16.85
CA ALA A 101 13.50 -6.78 15.97
C ALA A 101 12.58 -5.74 16.58
N ILE A 102 12.46 -5.74 17.88
CA ILE A 102 11.60 -4.86 18.67
C ILE A 102 12.44 -3.68 19.22
N THR A 103 13.11 -2.99 18.34
CA THR A 103 13.83 -1.77 18.71
C THR A 103 12.99 -0.55 18.42
N ASN A 104 12.37 -0.05 19.41
CA ASN A 104 11.72 1.23 19.68
C ASN A 104 10.23 1.07 19.98
N GLN A 105 9.96 0.77 21.22
CA GLN A 105 8.70 1.06 21.84
C GLN A 105 8.67 2.58 22.10
N GLN A 106 8.28 3.35 21.09
CA GLN A 106 8.01 4.76 21.26
C GLN A 106 6.52 4.87 21.55
N ASP A 107 6.16 5.38 22.71
CA ASP A 107 4.78 5.59 23.16
C ASP A 107 3.90 4.32 23.24
N GLY A 108 4.47 3.16 23.52
CA GLY A 108 3.72 1.90 23.64
C GLY A 108 3.33 1.23 22.32
N LEU A 109 3.71 1.80 21.17
CA LEU A 109 3.50 1.22 19.86
C LEU A 109 4.71 0.39 19.43
N LEU A 110 4.44 -0.83 18.99
CA LEU A 110 5.44 -1.71 18.40
C LEU A 110 5.76 -1.23 16.98
N VAL A 111 6.95 -0.66 16.78
CA VAL A 111 7.44 -0.28 15.44
C VAL A 111 8.41 -1.32 14.94
N VAL A 112 7.99 -2.07 13.93
CA VAL A 112 8.84 -3.08 13.27
C VAL A 112 9.62 -2.42 12.14
N LYS A 113 10.92 -2.70 12.09
CA LYS A 113 11.81 -2.15 11.06
C LYS A 113 12.53 -3.27 10.30
N PHE A 114 12.73 -3.05 9.00
CA PHE A 114 13.59 -3.86 8.17
C PHE A 114 14.75 -3.01 7.66
N ARG A 115 15.99 -3.36 8.02
CA ARG A 115 17.20 -2.59 7.67
C ARG A 115 17.09 -1.08 7.97
N GLY A 116 16.46 -0.73 9.10
CA GLY A 116 16.27 0.65 9.54
C GLY A 116 15.06 1.37 8.95
N VAL A 117 14.37 0.80 7.98
CA VAL A 117 13.15 1.33 7.37
C VAL A 117 11.93 0.74 8.08
N GLU A 118 10.96 1.57 8.39
CA GLU A 118 9.73 1.17 9.06
C GLU A 118 8.83 0.32 8.15
N LEU A 119 8.30 -0.80 8.68
CA LEU A 119 7.28 -1.61 8.03
C LEU A 119 5.90 -1.17 8.49
N VAL A 120 5.03 -0.86 7.53
CA VAL A 120 3.65 -0.44 7.78
C VAL A 120 2.71 -1.51 7.22
N PRO A 121 1.98 -2.25 8.09
CA PRO A 121 1.01 -3.23 7.62
C PRO A 121 -0.22 -2.54 7.05
N MET A 122 -0.59 -2.90 5.83
CA MET A 122 -1.73 -2.37 5.11
C MET A 122 -2.88 -3.39 5.11
N TYR A 123 -3.70 -3.36 6.14
CA TYR A 123 -4.81 -4.33 6.32
C TYR A 123 -5.83 -4.28 5.18
N GLU A 124 -5.99 -3.13 4.55
CA GLU A 124 -6.93 -2.96 3.44
C GLU A 124 -6.50 -3.69 2.16
N TRP A 125 -5.21 -4.05 2.04
CA TRP A 125 -4.70 -4.74 0.85
C TRP A 125 -5.28 -6.15 0.70
N ASP A 126 -5.61 -6.85 1.78
CA ASP A 126 -6.26 -8.16 1.69
C ASP A 126 -7.60 -8.06 0.95
N THR A 127 -8.38 -7.01 1.23
CA THR A 127 -9.66 -6.77 0.54
C THR A 127 -9.44 -6.31 -0.91
N ILE A 128 -8.49 -5.39 -1.13
CA ILE A 128 -8.18 -4.89 -2.47
C ILE A 128 -7.73 -6.03 -3.38
N LEU A 129 -6.81 -6.87 -2.93
CA LEU A 129 -6.28 -7.99 -3.72
C LEU A 129 -7.31 -9.10 -3.95
N ALA A 130 -8.31 -9.23 -3.05
CA ALA A 130 -9.41 -10.17 -3.24
C ALA A 130 -10.48 -9.66 -4.23
N ASP A 131 -10.72 -8.35 -4.26
CA ASP A 131 -11.80 -7.73 -5.04
C ASP A 131 -11.33 -7.21 -6.41
N THR A 132 -10.04 -6.94 -6.56
CA THR A 132 -9.44 -6.37 -7.78
C THR A 132 -8.25 -7.21 -8.23
N ASP A 133 -7.93 -7.16 -9.52
CA ASP A 133 -6.73 -7.75 -10.10
C ASP A 133 -5.74 -6.66 -10.51
N PRO A 134 -5.06 -5.98 -9.57
CA PRO A 134 -4.17 -4.88 -9.92
C PRO A 134 -3.05 -5.37 -10.85
N ALA A 135 -2.82 -4.64 -11.95
CA ALA A 135 -1.79 -4.99 -12.94
C ALA A 135 -0.40 -5.17 -12.32
N MET A 136 -0.14 -4.46 -11.19
CA MET A 136 1.10 -4.59 -10.42
C MET A 136 1.32 -6.02 -9.89
N PHE A 137 0.25 -6.75 -9.59
CA PHE A 137 0.28 -8.10 -9.03
C PHE A 137 0.08 -9.20 -10.08
N LEU A 138 -0.21 -8.86 -11.34
CA LEU A 138 -0.43 -9.84 -12.40
C LEU A 138 0.89 -10.33 -13.01
N ARG A 139 1.04 -11.64 -13.15
CA ARG A 139 2.11 -12.29 -13.89
C ARG A 139 1.60 -13.49 -14.68
N GLY A 140 1.73 -13.43 -16.01
CA GLY A 140 1.37 -14.56 -16.86
C GLY A 140 -0.08 -15.04 -16.71
N GLY A 141 -1.00 -14.16 -16.28
CA GLY A 141 -2.39 -14.48 -16.03
C GLY A 141 -2.67 -15.04 -14.61
N VAL A 142 -1.65 -15.11 -13.76
CA VAL A 142 -1.79 -15.47 -12.35
C VAL A 142 -1.69 -14.21 -11.49
N ASN A 143 -2.63 -14.04 -10.57
CA ASN A 143 -2.62 -12.93 -9.64
C ASN A 143 -1.74 -13.25 -8.44
N GLY A 144 -0.81 -12.34 -8.10
CA GLY A 144 -0.05 -12.41 -6.85
C GLY A 144 -0.98 -12.12 -5.66
N THR A 145 -0.82 -12.88 -4.60
CA THR A 145 -1.73 -12.79 -3.45
C THR A 145 -1.23 -11.83 -2.38
N GLU A 146 0.07 -11.57 -2.35
CA GLU A 146 0.72 -10.80 -1.31
C GLU A 146 1.86 -9.95 -1.88
N GLY A 147 2.25 -8.92 -1.15
CA GLY A 147 3.37 -8.09 -1.60
C GLY A 147 3.81 -7.02 -0.61
N ALA A 148 4.82 -6.28 -1.04
CA ALA A 148 5.37 -5.15 -0.33
C ALA A 148 5.70 -4.02 -1.31
N CYS A 149 5.49 -2.78 -0.87
CA CYS A 149 5.86 -1.56 -1.60
C CYS A 149 6.88 -0.77 -0.80
N TYR A 150 8.08 -0.65 -1.30
CA TYR A 150 9.14 0.18 -0.73
C TYR A 150 9.20 1.51 -1.49
N CYS A 151 8.92 2.61 -0.81
CA CYS A 151 8.91 3.92 -1.45
C CYS A 151 9.30 5.05 -0.49
N ALA A 152 9.65 6.21 -1.06
CA ALA A 152 9.76 7.45 -0.32
C ALA A 152 8.36 7.97 0.01
N VAL A 153 8.17 8.48 1.24
CA VAL A 153 6.88 8.97 1.73
C VAL A 153 6.37 10.12 0.87
N ASP A 154 7.24 11.07 0.56
CA ASP A 154 6.90 12.26 -0.23
C ASP A 154 6.61 11.95 -1.71
N ASN A 155 6.85 10.71 -2.14
CA ASN A 155 6.55 10.29 -3.50
C ASN A 155 5.06 9.93 -3.70
N LEU A 156 4.34 9.66 -2.62
CA LEU A 156 2.92 9.35 -2.65
C LEU A 156 2.11 10.60 -2.28
N ILE A 157 1.41 11.16 -3.25
CA ILE A 157 0.64 12.40 -3.08
C ILE A 157 -0.84 12.09 -3.08
N VAL A 158 -1.56 12.74 -2.16
CA VAL A 158 -3.01 12.82 -2.13
C VAL A 158 -3.40 14.27 -2.39
N GLY A 159 -4.21 14.48 -3.40
CA GLY A 159 -4.76 15.80 -3.75
C GLY A 159 -6.25 15.86 -3.45
N SER A 160 -6.70 17.01 -2.92
CA SER A 160 -8.11 17.33 -2.73
C SER A 160 -8.37 18.75 -3.23
N ASP A 161 -9.54 18.98 -3.80
CA ASP A 161 -9.98 20.33 -4.22
C ASP A 161 -10.62 21.14 -3.09
N VAL A 162 -10.83 20.52 -1.94
CA VAL A 162 -11.45 21.14 -0.78
C VAL A 162 -10.43 21.32 0.34
N THR A 163 -10.10 22.58 0.61
CA THR A 163 -9.22 22.95 1.73
C THR A 163 -9.94 22.80 3.07
N ASP A 164 -11.28 22.92 3.05
CA ASP A 164 -12.14 22.81 4.22
C ASP A 164 -13.30 21.83 3.90
N PRO A 165 -13.25 20.59 4.38
CA PRO A 165 -14.32 19.61 4.19
C PRO A 165 -15.66 20.03 4.78
N GLU A 166 -15.66 20.87 5.83
CA GLU A 166 -16.88 21.33 6.48
C GLU A 166 -17.64 22.32 5.57
N GLY A 167 -16.93 23.12 4.79
CA GLY A 167 -17.53 24.08 3.84
C GLY A 167 -18.25 23.44 2.65
N SER A 168 -17.94 22.17 2.33
CA SER A 168 -18.59 21.43 1.24
C SER A 168 -19.85 20.67 1.68
N PHE A 169 -20.10 20.59 3.00
CA PHE A 169 -21.22 19.87 3.56
C PHE A 169 -22.40 20.82 3.83
N LYS A 170 -23.51 20.55 3.17
CA LYS A 170 -24.76 21.33 3.34
C LYS A 170 -25.87 20.44 3.87
N VAL A 171 -26.53 20.94 4.89
CA VAL A 171 -27.75 20.34 5.45
C VAL A 171 -28.90 21.33 5.19
N PHE A 172 -29.94 20.86 4.58
CA PHE A 172 -31.16 21.67 4.39
C PHE A 172 -32.40 20.80 4.59
N TYR A 173 -33.44 21.46 5.10
CA TYR A 173 -34.76 20.87 5.28
C TYR A 173 -35.66 21.29 4.12
N ASP A 174 -36.34 20.33 3.52
CA ASP A 174 -37.34 20.56 2.49
C ASP A 174 -38.74 20.51 3.12
N ASP A 175 -39.38 21.65 3.18
CA ASP A 175 -40.71 21.79 3.79
C ASP A 175 -41.82 21.11 2.97
N LEU A 176 -41.60 20.86 1.68
CA LEU A 176 -42.57 20.20 0.80
C LEU A 176 -42.56 18.67 0.98
N GLU A 177 -41.38 18.08 1.18
CA GLU A 177 -41.23 16.64 1.37
C GLU A 177 -41.11 16.24 2.85
N GLU A 178 -41.06 17.21 3.75
CA GLU A 178 -40.85 17.01 5.21
C GLU A 178 -39.60 16.18 5.50
N LYS A 179 -38.55 16.39 4.72
CA LYS A 179 -37.30 15.61 4.80
C LYS A 179 -36.08 16.50 5.00
N MET A 180 -35.11 15.94 5.71
CA MET A 180 -33.81 16.55 5.86
C MET A 180 -32.85 15.96 4.82
N PHE A 181 -32.24 16.83 3.99
CA PHE A 181 -31.30 16.46 2.98
C PHE A 181 -29.88 16.81 3.43
N PHE A 182 -28.97 15.85 3.24
CA PHE A 182 -27.56 16.01 3.46
C PHE A 182 -26.87 15.96 2.11
N ARG A 183 -26.14 17.01 1.77
CA ARG A 183 -25.37 17.09 0.53
C ARG A 183 -23.94 17.44 0.84
N GLY A 184 -23.03 16.56 0.48
CA GLY A 184 -21.59 16.82 0.51
C GLY A 184 -20.95 16.31 -0.77
N TYR A 185 -19.96 17.02 -1.29
CA TYR A 185 -19.13 16.56 -2.38
C TYR A 185 -17.71 17.06 -2.16
N PHE A 186 -16.78 16.20 -2.48
CA PHE A 186 -15.36 16.53 -2.51
C PHE A 186 -14.71 15.74 -3.65
N LYS A 187 -13.62 16.27 -4.17
CA LYS A 187 -12.79 15.55 -5.13
C LYS A 187 -11.53 15.08 -4.41
N LEU A 188 -11.19 13.84 -4.65
CA LEU A 188 -9.98 13.22 -4.15
C LEU A 188 -9.25 12.60 -5.32
N GLY A 189 -7.94 12.73 -5.35
CA GLY A 189 -7.10 12.08 -6.32
C GLY A 189 -5.78 11.68 -5.69
N VAL A 190 -5.15 10.66 -6.22
CA VAL A 190 -3.83 10.22 -5.78
C VAL A 190 -2.88 10.19 -6.97
N GLN A 191 -1.60 10.43 -6.70
CA GLN A 191 -0.53 10.37 -7.69
C GLN A 191 0.78 9.95 -7.02
N PHE A 192 1.67 9.34 -7.79
CA PHE A 192 3.08 9.21 -7.42
C PHE A 192 3.93 10.08 -8.37
N LEU A 193 5.03 10.62 -7.87
CA LEU A 193 5.82 11.61 -8.63
C LEU A 193 6.89 10.95 -9.51
N TYR A 194 7.70 10.08 -8.90
CA TYR A 194 8.90 9.52 -9.53
C TYR A 194 8.90 8.01 -9.49
N PRO A 195 8.91 7.34 -10.65
CA PRO A 195 9.04 5.88 -10.74
C PRO A 195 10.28 5.32 -10.05
N SER A 196 11.40 6.08 -10.07
CA SER A 196 12.66 5.69 -9.45
C SER A 196 12.67 5.72 -7.92
N LEU A 197 11.63 6.23 -7.29
CA LEU A 197 11.46 6.27 -5.83
C LEU A 197 10.45 5.24 -5.31
N VAL A 198 10.13 4.23 -6.12
CA VAL A 198 9.23 3.13 -5.79
C VAL A 198 9.85 1.80 -6.22
N GLN A 199 9.72 0.80 -5.36
CA GLN A 199 10.08 -0.58 -5.65
C GLN A 199 9.03 -1.53 -5.09
N TRP A 200 8.56 -2.46 -5.91
CA TRP A 200 7.61 -3.49 -5.50
C TRP A 200 8.27 -4.85 -5.35
N GLY A 201 7.84 -5.59 -4.34
CA GLY A 201 8.11 -7.00 -4.16
C GLY A 201 6.78 -7.77 -4.16
N ILE A 202 6.63 -8.72 -5.09
CA ILE A 202 5.39 -9.47 -5.29
C ILE A 202 5.62 -10.92 -4.97
N PHE A 203 4.63 -11.55 -4.32
CA PHE A 203 4.61 -12.96 -3.95
C PHE A 203 3.55 -13.70 -4.76
N TYR A 204 3.94 -14.80 -5.40
CA TYR A 204 3.10 -15.67 -6.21
C TYR A 204 2.99 -17.07 -5.62
#